data_567c9540ff781c2c202541517424a1a2
#
_entry.id   567c9540ff781c2c202541517424a1a2
#
_cell.length_a   1.000
_cell.length_b   1.000
_cell.length_c   1.000
_cell.angle_alpha   90.00
_cell.angle_beta   90.00
_cell.angle_gamma   90.00
#
_symmetry.space_group_name_H-M   'P 1'
#
loop_
_entity.id
_entity.type
_entity.pdbx_description
1 polymer ?
#
loop_
_entity_poly.entity_id
_entity_poly.type
_entity_poly.pdbx_seq_one_letter_code
_entity_poly.pdbx_strand_id
1 'polypeptide(L)'
;MSNQKVFIGCSGFSERSWKGYFYPDELPSKEYLNFYAEKLNAVEINSTFYRRPTQKTLENWRRSTGNDFKFFIKIPKTVTHIKRLNVTSQETTDFCHHIAQGLEEKLGGFLFQLPPSFQYTEENMQKVLESVDPNYLNVVEFRHTSWWNNEVYHQMKNEGVVFSGVSIPKEISDEVIINHDKFLYYRLHGVPQMFKSEYSDSELEKLSEKINSFKGTSFIFFNNTFGIPGIKNALTLKKLSE
;
A
#
# COMPACT_ATOMS: atom_id res chain seq x y z
N MET A 1 -16.19 4.39 21.69
CA MET A 1 -14.91 3.71 21.56
C MET A 1 -14.52 3.79 20.10
N SER A 2 -13.38 4.42 19.75
CA SER A 2 -12.93 4.48 18.35
C SER A 2 -12.58 3.06 17.91
N ASN A 3 -13.28 2.56 16.91
CA ASN A 3 -13.00 1.24 16.33
C ASN A 3 -11.68 1.32 15.55
N GLN A 4 -10.56 1.25 16.26
CA GLN A 4 -9.25 1.15 15.62
C GLN A 4 -9.22 -0.11 14.76
N LYS A 5 -8.82 0.02 13.51
CA LYS A 5 -8.64 -1.11 12.59
C LYS A 5 -7.23 -1.13 12.05
N VAL A 6 -6.59 -2.30 12.10
CA VAL A 6 -5.25 -2.50 11.56
C VAL A 6 -5.31 -3.52 10.43
N PHE A 7 -4.89 -3.10 9.25
CA PHE A 7 -4.76 -3.93 8.06
C PHE A 7 -3.30 -4.13 7.73
N ILE A 8 -2.86 -5.38 7.72
CA ILE A 8 -1.48 -5.77 7.50
C ILE A 8 -1.43 -6.74 6.32
N GLY A 9 -0.50 -6.51 5.40
CA GLY A 9 -0.28 -7.34 4.24
C GLY A 9 1.06 -7.13 3.57
N CYS A 10 1.22 -7.76 2.41
CA CYS A 10 2.40 -7.62 1.55
C CYS A 10 2.04 -6.91 0.24
N SER A 11 3.07 -6.42 -0.46
CA SER A 11 2.95 -5.86 -1.80
C SER A 11 2.93 -6.98 -2.86
N GLY A 12 1.87 -7.78 -2.82
CA GLY A 12 1.64 -8.97 -3.61
C GLY A 12 1.34 -10.19 -2.75
N PHE A 13 0.81 -11.23 -3.38
CA PHE A 13 0.47 -12.49 -2.73
C PHE A 13 0.97 -13.73 -3.50
N SER A 14 1.56 -13.56 -4.68
CA SER A 14 1.90 -14.69 -5.57
C SER A 14 3.41 -14.95 -5.71
N GLU A 15 4.16 -14.65 -4.65
CA GLU A 15 5.61 -14.85 -4.64
C GLU A 15 5.97 -16.35 -4.59
N ARG A 16 6.70 -16.83 -5.60
CA ARG A 16 7.08 -18.24 -5.71
C ARG A 16 7.99 -18.69 -4.57
N SER A 17 8.83 -17.80 -4.06
CA SER A 17 9.75 -18.06 -2.95
C SER A 17 9.05 -18.34 -1.61
N TRP A 18 7.75 -18.08 -1.52
CA TRP A 18 6.96 -18.39 -0.32
C TRP A 18 6.48 -19.85 -0.25
N LYS A 19 6.62 -20.60 -1.34
CA LYS A 19 6.28 -22.01 -1.38
C LYS A 19 7.22 -22.82 -0.48
N GLY A 20 6.70 -23.75 0.30
CA GLY A 20 7.44 -24.51 1.32
C GLY A 20 7.65 -23.77 2.65
N TYR A 21 7.43 -22.45 2.70
CA TYR A 21 7.48 -21.68 3.93
C TYR A 21 6.10 -21.18 4.37
N PHE A 22 5.44 -20.39 3.51
CA PHE A 22 4.11 -19.81 3.76
C PHE A 22 3.02 -20.60 3.04
N TYR A 23 3.20 -20.91 1.76
CA TYR A 23 2.31 -21.77 1.01
C TYR A 23 2.76 -23.23 1.13
N PRO A 24 1.83 -24.17 1.44
CA PRO A 24 2.12 -25.60 1.34
C PRO A 24 2.68 -25.97 -0.05
N ASP A 25 3.58 -26.95 -0.10
CA ASP A 25 4.21 -27.36 -1.35
C ASP A 25 3.20 -27.84 -2.40
N GLU A 26 2.13 -28.48 -1.97
CA GLU A 26 1.09 -29.01 -2.86
C GLU A 26 0.02 -27.98 -3.24
N LEU A 27 0.05 -26.77 -2.63
CA LEU A 27 -0.99 -25.77 -2.90
C LEU A 27 -0.85 -25.21 -4.32
N PRO A 28 -1.89 -25.33 -5.18
CA PRO A 28 -1.84 -24.77 -6.51
C PRO A 28 -1.90 -23.23 -6.45
N SER A 29 -1.22 -22.54 -7.35
CA SER A 29 -1.10 -21.07 -7.33
C SER A 29 -2.43 -20.33 -7.44
N LYS A 30 -3.45 -20.94 -8.02
CA LYS A 30 -4.83 -20.39 -8.07
C LYS A 30 -5.46 -20.24 -6.69
N GLU A 31 -4.99 -21.00 -5.68
CA GLU A 31 -5.50 -20.97 -4.30
C GLU A 31 -4.64 -20.04 -3.39
N TYR A 32 -3.55 -19.45 -3.91
CA TYR A 32 -2.67 -18.62 -3.10
C TYR A 32 -3.36 -17.45 -2.43
N LEU A 33 -4.25 -16.74 -3.14
CA LEU A 33 -4.96 -15.61 -2.56
C LEU A 33 -5.93 -16.04 -1.45
N ASN A 34 -6.62 -17.15 -1.63
CA ASN A 34 -7.51 -17.70 -0.61
C ASN A 34 -6.73 -18.04 0.66
N PHE A 35 -5.64 -18.80 0.52
CA PHE A 35 -4.76 -19.14 1.65
C PHE A 35 -4.14 -17.91 2.32
N TYR A 36 -3.69 -16.93 1.51
CA TYR A 36 -3.13 -15.68 2.00
C TYR A 36 -4.15 -14.91 2.86
N ALA A 37 -5.40 -14.84 2.40
CA ALA A 37 -6.47 -14.12 3.06
C ALA A 37 -6.95 -14.78 4.38
N GLU A 38 -6.61 -16.05 4.63
CA GLU A 38 -6.80 -16.68 5.93
C GLU A 38 -5.79 -16.22 6.99
N LYS A 39 -4.63 -15.73 6.57
CA LYS A 39 -3.52 -15.36 7.45
C LYS A 39 -3.35 -13.85 7.61
N LEU A 40 -3.62 -13.08 6.56
CA LEU A 40 -3.48 -11.63 6.51
C LEU A 40 -4.80 -11.00 6.05
N ASN A 41 -5.05 -9.75 6.40
CA ASN A 41 -6.33 -9.08 6.16
C ASN A 41 -6.28 -7.98 5.08
N ALA A 42 -5.12 -7.79 4.46
CA ALA A 42 -4.97 -6.88 3.33
C ALA A 42 -3.89 -7.33 2.35
N VAL A 43 -3.96 -6.84 1.13
CA VAL A 43 -2.90 -6.97 0.13
C VAL A 43 -2.80 -5.69 -0.70
N GLU A 44 -1.58 -5.28 -1.02
CA GLU A 44 -1.30 -4.24 -2.00
C GLU A 44 -1.00 -4.89 -3.35
N ILE A 45 -1.75 -4.55 -4.38
CA ILE A 45 -1.61 -5.13 -5.72
C ILE A 45 -0.69 -4.25 -6.57
N ASN A 46 0.53 -4.73 -6.79
CA ASN A 46 1.52 -4.04 -7.61
C ASN A 46 1.51 -4.48 -9.09
N SER A 47 0.87 -5.58 -9.44
CA SER A 47 0.75 -6.02 -10.84
C SER A 47 -0.03 -5.03 -11.72
N THR A 48 -0.92 -4.25 -11.12
CA THR A 48 -1.68 -3.18 -11.77
C THR A 48 -0.81 -2.02 -12.26
N PHE A 49 0.39 -1.88 -11.72
CA PHE A 49 1.40 -0.94 -12.19
C PHE A 49 1.81 -1.20 -13.65
N TYR A 50 1.74 -2.46 -14.08
CA TYR A 50 2.14 -2.91 -15.42
C TYR A 50 0.95 -3.21 -16.32
N ARG A 51 -0.15 -3.71 -15.77
CA ARG A 51 -1.31 -4.15 -16.54
C ARG A 51 -2.61 -3.95 -15.79
N ARG A 52 -3.62 -3.37 -16.46
CA ARG A 52 -4.99 -3.26 -15.94
C ARG A 52 -5.62 -4.66 -15.82
N PRO A 53 -6.14 -5.05 -14.66
CA PRO A 53 -6.82 -6.33 -14.50
C PRO A 53 -8.17 -6.32 -15.22
N THR A 54 -8.65 -7.49 -15.65
CA THR A 54 -10.01 -7.65 -16.18
C THR A 54 -11.03 -7.65 -15.06
N GLN A 55 -12.32 -7.39 -15.35
CA GLN A 55 -13.40 -7.50 -14.37
C GLN A 55 -13.47 -8.90 -13.76
N LYS A 56 -13.33 -9.94 -14.59
CA LYS A 56 -13.27 -11.32 -14.11
C LYS A 56 -12.13 -11.56 -13.12
N THR A 57 -10.98 -10.92 -13.30
CA THR A 57 -9.85 -11.00 -12.36
C THR A 57 -10.20 -10.35 -11.02
N LEU A 58 -10.79 -9.15 -11.05
CA LEU A 58 -11.22 -8.42 -9.86
C LEU A 58 -12.29 -9.18 -9.08
N GLU A 59 -13.29 -9.70 -9.76
CA GLU A 59 -14.33 -10.54 -9.16
C GLU A 59 -13.76 -11.82 -8.52
N ASN A 60 -12.78 -12.46 -9.17
CA ASN A 60 -12.11 -13.62 -8.59
C ASN A 60 -11.34 -13.23 -7.32
N TRP A 61 -10.61 -12.11 -7.31
CA TRP A 61 -9.96 -11.62 -6.10
C TRP A 61 -10.97 -11.35 -4.97
N ARG A 62 -12.08 -10.69 -5.30
CA ARG A 62 -13.14 -10.42 -4.34
C ARG A 62 -13.71 -11.69 -3.73
N ARG A 63 -14.02 -12.70 -4.57
CA ARG A 63 -14.60 -13.97 -4.12
C ARG A 63 -13.63 -14.86 -3.34
N SER A 64 -12.32 -14.74 -3.58
CA SER A 64 -11.27 -15.54 -2.93
C SER A 64 -10.88 -15.04 -1.55
N THR A 65 -11.55 -14.03 -1.00
CA THR A 65 -11.18 -13.40 0.28
C THR A 65 -12.39 -13.23 1.19
N GLY A 66 -12.17 -13.12 2.50
CA GLY A 66 -13.23 -12.84 3.48
C GLY A 66 -13.80 -11.42 3.35
N ASN A 67 -14.93 -11.14 4.00
CA ASN A 67 -15.64 -9.86 3.88
C ASN A 67 -14.83 -8.65 4.35
N ASP A 68 -14.01 -8.81 5.38
CA ASP A 68 -13.21 -7.72 5.95
C ASP A 68 -11.87 -7.50 5.23
N PHE A 69 -11.53 -8.33 4.25
CA PHE A 69 -10.28 -8.24 3.52
C PHE A 69 -10.22 -7.00 2.64
N LYS A 70 -9.06 -6.30 2.60
CA LYS A 70 -8.88 -5.07 1.82
C LYS A 70 -7.78 -5.20 0.76
N PHE A 71 -8.10 -4.68 -0.42
CA PHE A 71 -7.18 -4.54 -1.53
C PHE A 71 -6.75 -3.07 -1.67
N PHE A 72 -5.45 -2.80 -1.64
CA PHE A 72 -4.89 -1.54 -2.11
C PHE A 72 -4.35 -1.71 -3.52
N ILE A 73 -4.66 -0.77 -4.40
CA ILE A 73 -4.35 -0.89 -5.83
C ILE A 73 -3.35 0.18 -6.24
N LYS A 74 -2.18 -0.26 -6.70
CA LYS A 74 -1.16 0.67 -7.20
C LYS A 74 -1.56 1.20 -8.56
N ILE A 75 -1.52 2.52 -8.69
CA ILE A 75 -1.84 3.24 -9.95
C ILE A 75 -0.82 2.88 -11.04
N PRO A 76 -1.25 2.75 -12.31
CA PRO A 76 -0.41 2.34 -13.42
C PRO A 76 0.84 3.21 -13.62
N LYS A 77 1.93 2.57 -14.07
CA LYS A 77 3.20 3.22 -14.42
C LYS A 77 3.04 4.35 -15.44
N THR A 78 2.12 4.18 -16.37
CA THR A 78 1.83 5.19 -17.40
C THR A 78 1.40 6.50 -16.78
N VAL A 79 0.59 6.48 -15.72
CA VAL A 79 0.13 7.67 -15.02
C VAL A 79 1.26 8.29 -14.17
N THR A 80 1.85 7.49 -13.28
CA THR A 80 2.74 8.00 -12.23
C THR A 80 4.19 8.23 -12.68
N HIS A 81 4.73 7.39 -13.58
CA HIS A 81 6.15 7.39 -13.96
C HIS A 81 6.41 7.91 -15.38
N ILE A 82 5.55 7.55 -16.34
CA ILE A 82 5.75 7.94 -17.74
C ILE A 82 5.20 9.34 -17.97
N LYS A 83 3.91 9.54 -17.72
CA LYS A 83 3.25 10.84 -17.87
C LYS A 83 3.46 11.77 -16.67
N ARG A 84 3.94 11.26 -15.52
CA ARG A 84 4.20 12.04 -14.31
C ARG A 84 3.04 12.94 -13.93
N LEU A 85 1.85 12.33 -13.86
CA LEU A 85 0.58 12.99 -13.59
C LEU A 85 0.15 14.06 -14.63
N ASN A 86 0.83 14.18 -15.76
CA ASN A 86 0.30 14.94 -16.90
C ASN A 86 -0.74 14.09 -17.65
N VAL A 87 -1.80 13.77 -16.96
CA VAL A 87 -2.95 12.97 -17.44
C VAL A 87 -4.21 13.79 -17.29
N THR A 88 -5.23 13.49 -18.07
CA THR A 88 -6.55 14.00 -17.76
C THR A 88 -7.06 13.31 -16.49
N SER A 89 -7.79 14.02 -15.64
CA SER A 89 -8.46 13.42 -14.49
C SER A 89 -9.29 12.20 -14.90
N GLN A 90 -9.90 12.23 -16.09
CA GLN A 90 -10.70 11.13 -16.66
C GLN A 90 -9.93 9.82 -16.80
N GLU A 91 -8.65 9.85 -17.27
CA GLU A 91 -7.85 8.63 -17.42
C GLU A 91 -7.64 7.90 -16.08
N THR A 92 -7.40 8.66 -15.01
CA THR A 92 -7.23 8.10 -13.66
C THR A 92 -8.57 7.64 -13.10
N THR A 93 -9.61 8.45 -13.25
CA THR A 93 -10.97 8.14 -12.80
C THR A 93 -11.51 6.87 -13.46
N ASP A 94 -11.33 6.70 -14.78
CA ASP A 94 -11.75 5.48 -15.50
C ASP A 94 -11.05 4.22 -14.99
N PHE A 95 -9.77 4.34 -14.63
CA PHE A 95 -9.06 3.23 -13.98
C PHE A 95 -9.63 2.94 -12.60
N CYS A 96 -9.81 3.97 -11.76
CA CYS A 96 -10.32 3.83 -10.40
C CYS A 96 -11.74 3.25 -10.38
N HIS A 97 -12.64 3.75 -11.22
CA HIS A 97 -14.00 3.22 -11.35
C HIS A 97 -14.02 1.75 -11.78
N HIS A 98 -13.20 1.39 -12.78
CA HIS A 98 -13.09 -0.01 -13.21
C HIS A 98 -12.68 -0.94 -12.07
N ILE A 99 -11.70 -0.52 -11.27
CA ILE A 99 -11.25 -1.30 -10.10
C ILE A 99 -12.35 -1.38 -9.05
N ALA A 100 -12.97 -0.24 -8.73
CA ALA A 100 -14.00 -0.16 -7.71
C ALA A 100 -15.22 -1.02 -8.04
N GLN A 101 -15.66 -1.05 -9.30
CA GLN A 101 -16.75 -1.92 -9.77
C GLN A 101 -16.46 -3.41 -9.56
N GLY A 102 -15.20 -3.83 -9.66
CA GLY A 102 -14.86 -5.25 -9.51
C GLY A 102 -14.55 -5.68 -8.08
N LEU A 103 -13.98 -4.79 -7.26
CA LEU A 103 -13.62 -5.07 -5.87
C LEU A 103 -14.72 -4.68 -4.87
N GLU A 104 -15.60 -3.73 -5.25
CA GLU A 104 -16.68 -3.21 -4.43
C GLU A 104 -16.20 -2.81 -3.02
N GLU A 105 -16.84 -3.27 -1.96
CA GLU A 105 -16.53 -2.97 -0.56
C GLU A 105 -15.12 -3.44 -0.10
N LYS A 106 -14.46 -4.31 -0.87
CA LYS A 106 -13.11 -4.77 -0.57
C LYS A 106 -12.01 -3.85 -1.09
N LEU A 107 -12.35 -2.83 -1.86
CA LEU A 107 -11.40 -1.79 -2.22
C LEU A 107 -11.03 -0.99 -0.96
N GLY A 108 -9.74 -1.03 -0.59
CA GLY A 108 -9.17 -0.23 0.51
C GLY A 108 -8.77 1.16 0.07
N GLY A 109 -8.30 1.31 -1.17
CA GLY A 109 -7.86 2.58 -1.73
C GLY A 109 -6.85 2.42 -2.86
N PHE A 110 -6.31 3.55 -3.29
CA PHE A 110 -5.34 3.63 -4.39
C PHE A 110 -4.01 4.19 -3.90
N LEU A 111 -2.92 3.60 -4.41
CA LEU A 111 -1.55 4.04 -4.14
C LEU A 111 -0.95 4.70 -5.38
N PHE A 112 -0.65 5.99 -5.28
CA PHE A 112 0.11 6.77 -6.25
C PHE A 112 1.58 6.81 -5.81
N GLN A 113 2.41 5.89 -6.24
CA GLN A 113 3.85 5.95 -5.97
C GLN A 113 4.55 6.71 -7.08
N LEU A 114 5.23 7.79 -6.73
CA LEU A 114 5.91 8.69 -7.67
C LEU A 114 7.42 8.40 -7.74
N PRO A 115 8.05 8.65 -8.90
CA PRO A 115 9.47 8.36 -9.08
C PRO A 115 10.37 9.33 -8.30
N PRO A 116 11.65 8.94 -8.01
CA PRO A 116 12.59 9.83 -7.32
C PRO A 116 12.87 11.16 -8.03
N SER A 117 12.63 11.22 -9.34
CA SER A 117 12.79 12.45 -10.12
C SER A 117 11.60 13.42 -10.05
N PHE A 118 10.52 13.06 -9.31
CA PHE A 118 9.35 13.90 -9.12
C PHE A 118 9.56 14.76 -7.86
N GLN A 119 10.17 15.95 -8.06
CA GLN A 119 10.45 16.89 -6.98
C GLN A 119 9.21 17.69 -6.59
N TYR A 120 9.21 18.22 -5.38
CA TYR A 120 8.19 19.18 -4.95
C TYR A 120 8.33 20.48 -5.74
N THR A 121 7.24 20.91 -6.31
CA THR A 121 6.93 22.26 -6.79
C THR A 121 5.44 22.46 -6.61
N GLU A 122 4.96 23.70 -6.52
CA GLU A 122 3.51 23.98 -6.45
C GLU A 122 2.76 23.36 -7.65
N GLU A 123 3.33 23.41 -8.86
CA GLU A 123 2.76 22.79 -10.04
C GLU A 123 2.64 21.26 -9.88
N ASN A 124 3.65 20.60 -9.31
CA ASN A 124 3.61 19.15 -9.10
C ASN A 124 2.64 18.77 -7.97
N MET A 125 2.50 19.61 -6.93
CA MET A 125 1.47 19.41 -5.91
C MET A 125 0.08 19.50 -6.53
N GLN A 126 -0.17 20.51 -7.34
CA GLN A 126 -1.43 20.67 -8.05
C GLN A 126 -1.76 19.44 -8.93
N LYS A 127 -0.76 18.93 -9.68
CA LYS A 127 -0.93 17.69 -10.46
C LYS A 127 -1.30 16.49 -9.60
N VAL A 128 -0.72 16.36 -8.40
CA VAL A 128 -1.10 15.29 -7.45
C VAL A 128 -2.56 15.42 -7.07
N LEU A 129 -2.98 16.60 -6.64
CA LEU A 129 -4.34 16.86 -6.19
C LEU A 129 -5.39 16.68 -7.30
N GLU A 130 -5.08 17.09 -8.51
CA GLU A 130 -5.95 16.91 -9.69
C GLU A 130 -6.04 15.46 -10.19
N SER A 131 -5.03 14.63 -9.85
CA SER A 131 -4.98 13.23 -10.30
C SER A 131 -5.73 12.26 -9.40
N VAL A 132 -6.07 12.65 -8.19
CA VAL A 132 -6.77 11.79 -7.23
C VAL A 132 -8.29 11.90 -7.39
N ASP A 133 -9.00 10.79 -7.19
CA ASP A 133 -10.47 10.79 -7.19
C ASP A 133 -10.96 10.87 -5.74
N PRO A 134 -11.59 11.98 -5.30
CA PRO A 134 -11.99 12.19 -3.91
C PRO A 134 -13.07 11.19 -3.41
N ASN A 135 -13.68 10.42 -4.30
CA ASN A 135 -14.62 9.36 -3.92
C ASN A 135 -13.92 8.14 -3.28
N TYR A 136 -12.60 8.05 -3.37
CA TYR A 136 -11.82 6.92 -2.86
C TYR A 136 -10.74 7.39 -1.89
N LEU A 137 -10.25 6.45 -1.09
CA LEU A 137 -9.05 6.69 -0.29
C LEU A 137 -7.81 6.72 -1.23
N ASN A 138 -7.16 7.86 -1.28
CA ASN A 138 -5.96 8.07 -2.07
C ASN A 138 -4.74 8.21 -1.16
N VAL A 139 -3.72 7.42 -1.47
CA VAL A 139 -2.44 7.42 -0.79
C VAL A 139 -1.35 7.79 -1.77
N VAL A 140 -0.47 8.71 -1.41
CA VAL A 140 0.67 9.11 -2.25
C VAL A 140 1.98 8.78 -1.55
N GLU A 141 2.85 8.07 -2.24
CA GLU A 141 4.22 7.77 -1.82
C GLU A 141 5.21 8.58 -2.64
N PHE A 142 5.94 9.46 -1.98
CA PHE A 142 7.00 10.24 -2.59
C PHE A 142 8.39 9.63 -2.34
N ARG A 143 9.24 9.67 -3.37
CA ARG A 143 10.60 9.13 -3.36
C ARG A 143 11.68 10.20 -3.45
N HIS A 144 11.32 11.48 -3.48
CA HIS A 144 12.21 12.63 -3.44
C HIS A 144 12.08 13.35 -2.11
N THR A 145 13.21 13.74 -1.50
CA THR A 145 13.28 14.33 -0.15
C THR A 145 12.54 15.66 -0.02
N SER A 146 12.41 16.44 -1.11
CA SER A 146 11.72 17.73 -1.10
C SER A 146 10.24 17.68 -0.68
N TRP A 147 9.61 16.51 -0.71
CA TRP A 147 8.22 16.31 -0.30
C TRP A 147 8.06 16.08 1.21
N TRP A 148 9.17 15.77 1.92
CA TRP A 148 9.15 15.30 3.30
C TRP A 148 9.28 16.47 4.28
N ASN A 149 8.20 17.22 4.43
CA ASN A 149 8.11 18.36 5.35
C ASN A 149 6.66 18.61 5.80
N ASN A 150 6.52 19.34 6.90
CA ASN A 150 5.21 19.58 7.54
C ASN A 150 4.23 20.36 6.65
N GLU A 151 4.70 21.27 5.81
CA GLU A 151 3.85 22.05 4.92
C GLU A 151 3.13 21.15 3.92
N VAL A 152 3.86 20.24 3.27
CA VAL A 152 3.30 19.22 2.37
C VAL A 152 2.32 18.32 3.12
N TYR A 153 2.66 17.87 4.33
CA TYR A 153 1.76 17.01 5.11
C TYR A 153 0.44 17.70 5.44
N HIS A 154 0.49 18.99 5.82
CA HIS A 154 -0.70 19.77 6.10
C HIS A 154 -1.54 20.03 4.85
N GLN A 155 -0.92 20.37 3.74
CA GLN A 155 -1.62 20.61 2.49
C GLN A 155 -2.35 19.34 2.01
N MET A 156 -1.68 18.19 1.99
CA MET A 156 -2.30 16.91 1.61
C MET A 156 -3.44 16.52 2.56
N LYS A 157 -3.27 16.74 3.87
CA LYS A 157 -4.32 16.49 4.85
C LYS A 157 -5.59 17.29 4.56
N ASN A 158 -5.45 18.58 4.25
CA ASN A 158 -6.58 19.47 3.96
C ASN A 158 -7.38 19.00 2.74
N GLU A 159 -6.69 18.36 1.79
CA GLU A 159 -7.29 17.79 0.57
C GLU A 159 -7.73 16.31 0.75
N GLY A 160 -7.65 15.77 1.98
CA GLY A 160 -8.06 14.40 2.27
C GLY A 160 -7.15 13.31 1.67
N VAL A 161 -5.91 13.65 1.29
CA VAL A 161 -4.94 12.74 0.70
C VAL A 161 -3.97 12.24 1.77
N VAL A 162 -3.78 10.92 1.84
CA VAL A 162 -2.87 10.29 2.80
C VAL A 162 -1.44 10.29 2.24
N PHE A 163 -0.51 10.83 3.01
CA PHE A 163 0.91 10.72 2.75
C PHE A 163 1.41 9.36 3.27
N SER A 164 1.98 8.53 2.38
CA SER A 164 2.55 7.26 2.78
C SER A 164 3.88 7.46 3.50
N GLY A 165 3.99 7.03 4.75
CA GLY A 165 5.29 6.79 5.36
C GLY A 165 5.99 5.62 4.67
N VAL A 166 7.31 5.59 4.72
CA VAL A 166 8.11 4.52 4.12
C VAL A 166 9.33 4.20 4.96
N SER A 167 9.71 2.93 4.99
CA SER A 167 11.04 2.49 5.43
C SER A 167 11.82 2.03 4.20
N ILE A 168 12.83 2.81 3.82
CA ILE A 168 13.68 2.56 2.64
C ILE A 168 15.14 2.91 2.95
N PRO A 169 16.13 2.26 2.31
CA PRO A 169 17.56 2.55 2.47
C PRO A 169 17.97 3.82 1.71
N LYS A 170 17.43 4.97 2.09
CA LYS A 170 17.68 6.30 1.49
C LYS A 170 17.62 7.37 2.56
N GLU A 171 18.05 8.59 2.23
CA GLU A 171 17.94 9.80 3.07
C GLU A 171 16.49 10.32 3.16
N ILE A 172 15.56 9.44 3.36
CA ILE A 172 14.15 9.74 3.61
C ILE A 172 13.85 9.23 5.01
N SER A 173 13.15 10.02 5.81
CA SER A 173 12.73 9.61 7.14
C SER A 173 11.97 8.29 7.05
N ASP A 174 12.33 7.31 7.89
CA ASP A 174 11.60 6.05 8.06
C ASP A 174 10.52 6.14 9.13
N GLU A 175 10.17 7.35 9.55
CA GLU A 175 9.13 7.57 10.54
C GLU A 175 7.73 7.26 9.96
N VAL A 176 6.89 6.75 10.82
CA VAL A 176 5.45 6.62 10.53
C VAL A 176 4.85 8.02 10.45
N ILE A 177 4.40 8.41 9.27
CA ILE A 177 3.81 9.72 9.05
C ILE A 177 2.31 9.67 9.28
N ILE A 178 1.83 10.47 10.24
CA ILE A 178 0.41 10.62 10.55
C ILE A 178 -0.02 12.00 10.08
N ASN A 179 -0.36 12.13 8.80
CA ASN A 179 -0.85 13.36 8.23
C ASN A 179 -2.38 13.41 8.09
N HIS A 180 -3.09 12.32 8.40
CA HIS A 180 -4.53 12.21 8.20
C HIS A 180 -5.21 11.73 9.49
N ASP A 181 -6.39 12.29 9.85
CA ASP A 181 -7.04 11.98 11.13
C ASP A 181 -7.66 10.58 11.19
N LYS A 182 -8.03 10.02 10.03
CA LYS A 182 -8.75 8.74 9.94
C LYS A 182 -7.89 7.59 9.45
N PHE A 183 -6.83 7.88 8.69
CA PHE A 183 -6.05 6.87 7.98
C PHE A 183 -4.55 7.05 8.16
N LEU A 184 -3.84 5.95 8.35
CA LEU A 184 -2.39 5.85 8.33
C LEU A 184 -2.00 4.80 7.27
N TYR A 185 -0.99 5.12 6.47
CA TYR A 185 -0.45 4.19 5.49
C TYR A 185 1.07 4.14 5.58
N TYR A 186 1.62 2.94 5.69
CA TYR A 186 3.05 2.76 5.84
C TYR A 186 3.57 1.57 5.03
N ARG A 187 4.69 1.76 4.34
CA ARG A 187 5.30 0.74 3.50
C ARG A 187 6.73 0.43 3.92
N LEU A 188 7.00 -0.85 4.13
CA LEU A 188 8.30 -1.36 4.56
C LEU A 188 9.00 -2.03 3.38
N HIS A 189 10.02 -1.35 2.85
CA HIS A 189 10.74 -1.80 1.65
C HIS A 189 12.00 -2.62 1.94
N GLY A 190 12.37 -2.81 3.20
CA GLY A 190 13.58 -3.50 3.62
C GLY A 190 14.80 -2.57 3.73
N VAL A 191 15.42 -2.56 4.90
CA VAL A 191 16.63 -1.80 5.22
C VAL A 191 17.63 -2.78 5.87
N PRO A 192 18.91 -2.79 5.50
CA PRO A 192 19.61 -1.87 4.57
C PRO A 192 19.47 -2.24 3.07
N GLN A 193 18.95 -3.43 2.70
CA GLN A 193 18.81 -3.85 1.32
C GLN A 193 17.35 -3.80 0.88
N MET A 194 17.02 -2.85 0.01
CA MET A 194 15.67 -2.68 -0.54
C MET A 194 15.14 -4.00 -1.12
N PHE A 195 13.91 -4.33 -0.78
CA PHE A 195 13.15 -5.52 -1.15
C PHE A 195 13.64 -6.86 -0.56
N LYS A 196 14.76 -6.88 0.16
CA LYS A 196 15.41 -8.12 0.64
C LYS A 196 15.52 -8.20 2.16
N SER A 197 15.90 -7.11 2.82
CA SER A 197 16.18 -7.17 4.27
C SER A 197 14.94 -7.47 5.08
N GLU A 198 15.12 -8.29 6.09
CA GLU A 198 14.15 -8.59 7.14
C GLU A 198 14.23 -7.51 8.23
N TYR A 199 13.10 -7.15 8.78
CA TYR A 199 13.01 -6.32 9.99
C TYR A 199 13.09 -7.22 11.23
N SER A 200 13.83 -6.80 12.23
CA SER A 200 13.93 -7.49 13.51
C SER A 200 12.63 -7.41 14.32
N ASP A 201 12.45 -8.32 15.26
CA ASP A 201 11.28 -8.30 16.15
C ASP A 201 11.19 -6.99 16.94
N SER A 202 12.33 -6.44 17.41
CA SER A 202 12.36 -5.13 18.10
C SER A 202 11.90 -3.96 17.23
N GLU A 203 12.20 -3.96 15.92
CA GLU A 203 11.69 -2.94 14.99
C GLU A 203 10.19 -3.09 14.77
N LEU A 204 9.70 -4.33 14.68
CA LEU A 204 8.27 -4.61 14.52
C LEU A 204 7.47 -4.31 15.80
N GLU A 205 8.02 -4.53 16.98
CA GLU A 205 7.41 -4.14 18.27
C GLU A 205 7.24 -2.62 18.34
N LYS A 206 8.30 -1.86 18.04
CA LYS A 206 8.22 -0.39 18.00
C LYS A 206 7.20 0.12 16.97
N LEU A 207 7.13 -0.53 15.81
CA LEU A 207 6.13 -0.20 14.80
C LEU A 207 4.71 -0.51 15.30
N SER A 208 4.51 -1.65 15.95
CA SER A 208 3.21 -2.03 16.54
C SER A 208 2.74 -1.01 17.58
N GLU A 209 3.63 -0.54 18.46
CA GLU A 209 3.31 0.51 19.44
C GLU A 209 2.83 1.80 18.77
N LYS A 210 3.53 2.26 17.72
CA LYS A 210 3.14 3.45 16.95
C LYS A 210 1.78 3.27 16.27
N ILE A 211 1.55 2.12 15.64
CA ILE A 211 0.28 1.78 14.99
C ILE A 211 -0.85 1.77 16.02
N ASN A 212 -0.63 1.15 17.17
CA ASN A 212 -1.62 1.03 18.23
C ASN A 212 -1.94 2.38 18.92
N SER A 213 -1.05 3.36 18.83
CA SER A 213 -1.32 4.72 19.32
C SER A 213 -2.25 5.51 18.40
N PHE A 214 -2.36 5.15 17.13
CA PHE A 214 -3.22 5.82 16.15
C PHE A 214 -4.69 5.39 16.31
N LYS A 215 -5.60 6.35 16.40
CA LYS A 215 -7.04 6.08 16.69
C LYS A 215 -7.90 5.80 15.45
N GLY A 216 -7.31 5.75 14.27
CA GLY A 216 -7.99 5.51 13.00
C GLY A 216 -7.73 4.12 12.44
N THR A 217 -7.82 4.02 11.12
CA THR A 217 -7.52 2.81 10.36
C THR A 217 -6.10 2.86 9.83
N SER A 218 -5.29 1.86 10.13
CA SER A 218 -3.90 1.73 9.69
C SER A 218 -3.78 0.67 8.60
N PHE A 219 -3.04 0.98 7.55
CA PHE A 219 -2.69 0.07 6.46
C PHE A 219 -1.17 -0.07 6.37
N ILE A 220 -0.66 -1.26 6.62
CA ILE A 220 0.78 -1.55 6.69
C ILE A 220 1.13 -2.61 5.65
N PHE A 221 2.02 -2.27 4.72
CA PHE A 221 2.39 -3.18 3.65
C PHE A 221 3.89 -3.44 3.58
N PHE A 222 4.24 -4.72 3.65
CA PHE A 222 5.60 -5.19 3.49
C PHE A 222 5.92 -5.38 1.99
N ASN A 223 6.87 -4.60 1.49
CA ASN A 223 7.37 -4.66 0.11
C ASN A 223 8.78 -5.25 0.03
N ASN A 224 9.31 -5.79 1.12
CA ASN A 224 10.54 -6.58 1.16
C ASN A 224 10.26 -8.05 0.79
N THR A 225 9.53 -8.25 -0.30
CA THR A 225 8.99 -9.55 -0.72
C THR A 225 9.92 -10.39 -1.57
N PHE A 226 11.15 -9.94 -1.82
CA PHE A 226 12.15 -10.75 -2.51
C PHE A 226 12.65 -11.84 -1.56
N GLY A 227 12.02 -13.01 -1.62
CA GLY A 227 12.20 -14.09 -0.67
C GLY A 227 11.16 -14.08 0.45
N ILE A 228 11.53 -14.65 1.59
CA ILE A 228 10.64 -14.87 2.75
C ILE A 228 10.47 -13.64 3.67
N PRO A 229 11.43 -12.70 3.77
CA PRO A 229 11.39 -11.64 4.78
C PRO A 229 10.06 -10.90 4.90
N GLY A 230 9.48 -10.48 3.78
CA GLY A 230 8.23 -9.70 3.79
C GLY A 230 7.05 -10.43 4.40
N ILE A 231 6.83 -11.68 4.01
CA ILE A 231 5.71 -12.47 4.55
C ILE A 231 5.94 -12.84 6.02
N LYS A 232 7.18 -13.14 6.42
CA LYS A 232 7.54 -13.40 7.80
C LYS A 232 7.27 -12.19 8.69
N ASN A 233 7.76 -11.01 8.29
CA ASN A 233 7.53 -9.76 9.01
C ASN A 233 6.04 -9.39 9.11
N ALA A 234 5.27 -9.60 8.03
CA ALA A 234 3.83 -9.32 8.04
C ALA A 234 3.08 -10.20 9.05
N LEU A 235 3.42 -11.50 9.12
CA LEU A 235 2.84 -12.43 10.10
C LEU A 235 3.23 -12.08 11.53
N THR A 236 4.50 -11.69 11.77
CA THR A 236 4.96 -11.25 13.09
C THR A 236 4.25 -9.99 13.54
N LEU A 237 4.20 -8.95 12.66
CA LEU A 237 3.52 -7.70 13.00
C LEU A 237 2.03 -7.90 13.26
N LYS A 238 1.37 -8.79 12.52
CA LYS A 238 -0.04 -9.10 12.75
C LYS A 238 -0.27 -9.64 14.14
N LYS A 239 0.56 -10.60 14.61
CA LYS A 239 0.47 -11.16 15.97
C LYS A 239 0.70 -10.11 17.07
N LEU A 240 1.59 -9.12 16.80
CA LEU A 240 1.88 -8.03 17.75
C LEU A 240 0.74 -6.99 17.82
N SER A 241 -0.15 -6.96 16.83
CA SER A 241 -1.24 -5.98 16.69
C SER A 241 -2.61 -6.55 17.07
N GLU A 242 -2.71 -7.85 17.39
CA GLU A 242 -3.88 -8.54 17.94
C GLU A 242 -3.92 -8.43 19.47
#